data_3d9bb5249319b1d90663bab46117982a
#
_entry.id   3d9bb5249319b1d90663bab46117982a
#
_cell.length_a   1.000
_cell.length_b   1.000
_cell.length_c   1.000
_cell.angle_alpha   90.00
_cell.angle_beta   90.00
_cell.angle_gamma   90.00
#
_symmetry.space_group_name_H-M   'P 1'
#
loop_
_entity.id
_entity.type
_entity.pdbx_description
1 polymer ?
#
loop_
_entity_poly.entity_id
_entity_poly.type
_entity_poly.pdbx_seq_one_letter_code
_entity_poly.pdbx_strand_id
1 'polypeptide(L)'
;DFMSEDTIFCGVFDGHGPHGHLVARKVRDALPIKLSSSLHSNESKRNGSGKTCFKGNVKPDSGDSEMDCSAEDKLNSTWREAFMKAYKAMDKELRSHPNLDCFCSGSTAVTIVKQ
;
A
#
# COMPACT_ATOMS: atom_id res chain seq x y z
N ASP A 1 -12.17 3.76 -12.47
CA ASP A 1 -12.54 2.63 -11.61
C ASP A 1 -11.31 2.12 -10.87
N PHE A 2 -11.43 1.96 -9.56
CA PHE A 2 -10.33 1.46 -8.75
C PHE A 2 -10.16 -0.06 -8.96
N MET A 3 -9.10 -0.46 -9.63
CA MET A 3 -8.65 -1.83 -9.88
C MET A 3 -9.60 -2.72 -10.71
N SER A 4 -10.86 -2.85 -10.34
CA SER A 4 -11.87 -3.66 -11.05
C SER A 4 -13.27 -3.16 -10.70
N GLU A 5 -14.25 -3.58 -11.46
CA GLU A 5 -15.65 -3.18 -11.24
C GLU A 5 -16.19 -3.60 -9.85
N ASP A 6 -15.61 -4.66 -9.29
CA ASP A 6 -16.05 -5.22 -8.01
C ASP A 6 -15.27 -4.68 -6.80
N THR A 7 -14.26 -3.86 -7.02
CA THR A 7 -13.42 -3.33 -5.94
C THR A 7 -13.74 -1.88 -5.66
N ILE A 8 -14.07 -1.59 -4.42
CA ILE A 8 -14.44 -0.25 -3.97
C ILE A 8 -13.40 0.26 -2.97
N PHE A 9 -12.92 1.46 -3.20
CA PHE A 9 -12.06 2.20 -2.27
C PHE A 9 -12.86 3.35 -1.65
N CYS A 10 -12.85 3.44 -0.34
CA CYS A 10 -13.42 4.55 0.41
C CYS A 10 -12.39 5.11 1.39
N GLY A 11 -12.40 6.42 1.58
CA GLY A 11 -11.49 7.05 2.52
C GLY A 11 -12.02 8.34 3.08
N VAL A 12 -11.57 8.67 4.29
CA VAL A 12 -11.78 9.95 4.96
C VAL A 12 -10.43 10.58 5.25
N PHE A 13 -10.27 11.83 4.89
CA PHE A 13 -9.02 12.58 4.97
C PHE A 13 -9.29 13.90 5.67
N ASP A 14 -8.83 14.01 6.92
CA ASP A 14 -9.00 15.20 7.74
C ASP A 14 -7.69 15.97 7.81
N GLY A 15 -7.65 17.10 7.10
CA GLY A 15 -6.48 17.96 7.01
C GLY A 15 -6.35 18.87 8.22
N HIS A 16 -5.12 19.10 8.64
CA HIS A 16 -4.78 20.00 9.75
C HIS A 16 -3.60 20.92 9.39
N GLY A 17 -3.51 22.01 10.09
CA GLY A 17 -2.50 23.05 9.83
C GLY A 17 -2.88 24.02 8.70
N PRO A 18 -2.04 25.03 8.43
CA PRO A 18 -2.35 26.07 7.44
C PRO A 18 -2.65 25.59 6.04
N HIS A 19 -1.99 24.51 5.60
CA HIS A 19 -2.17 23.90 4.29
C HIS A 19 -2.88 22.53 4.37
N GLY A 20 -3.52 22.22 5.49
CA GLY A 20 -4.14 20.91 5.74
C GLY A 20 -5.15 20.50 4.66
N HIS A 21 -5.97 21.43 4.18
CA HIS A 21 -6.94 21.19 3.12
C HIS A 21 -6.26 20.82 1.77
N LEU A 22 -5.11 21.38 1.47
CA LEU A 22 -4.34 21.03 0.28
C LEU A 22 -3.69 19.67 0.41
N VAL A 23 -3.14 19.37 1.58
CA VAL A 23 -2.57 18.05 1.89
C VAL A 23 -3.64 16.95 1.80
N ALA A 24 -4.77 17.16 2.45
CA ALA A 24 -5.88 16.21 2.42
C ALA A 24 -6.38 15.95 1.00
N ARG A 25 -6.54 17.00 0.21
CA ARG A 25 -6.94 16.89 -1.20
C ARG A 25 -5.94 16.08 -2.02
N LYS A 26 -4.66 16.36 -1.86
CA LYS A 26 -3.61 15.65 -2.58
C LYS A 26 -3.56 14.16 -2.20
N VAL A 27 -3.69 13.86 -0.92
CA VAL A 27 -3.74 12.46 -0.44
C VAL A 27 -4.98 11.75 -0.98
N ARG A 28 -6.13 12.38 -0.93
CA ARG A 28 -7.37 11.83 -1.49
C ARG A 28 -7.21 11.44 -2.96
N ASP A 29 -6.58 12.28 -3.74
CA ASP A 29 -6.47 12.09 -5.19
C ASP A 29 -5.36 11.10 -5.55
N ALA A 30 -4.26 11.08 -4.81
CA ALA A 30 -3.08 10.29 -5.14
C ALA A 30 -3.02 8.91 -4.46
N LEU A 31 -3.55 8.76 -3.26
CA LEU A 31 -3.43 7.53 -2.48
C LEU A 31 -4.07 6.31 -3.16
N PRO A 32 -5.28 6.38 -3.72
CA PRO A 32 -5.87 5.24 -4.43
C PRO A 32 -5.01 4.77 -5.61
N ILE A 33 -4.43 5.71 -6.34
CA ILE A 33 -3.55 5.40 -7.48
C ILE A 33 -2.29 4.69 -7.01
N LYS A 34 -1.68 5.16 -5.93
CA LYS A 34 -0.48 4.54 -5.35
C LYS A 34 -0.77 3.14 -4.81
N LEU A 35 -1.92 2.96 -4.19
CA LEU A 35 -2.35 1.66 -3.69
C LEU A 35 -2.55 0.66 -4.83
N SER A 36 -3.24 1.05 -5.88
CA SER A 36 -3.44 0.24 -7.07
C SER A 36 -2.11 -0.14 -7.72
N SER A 37 -1.20 0.80 -7.88
CA SER A 37 0.14 0.56 -8.43
C SER A 37 0.94 -0.41 -7.57
N SER A 38 0.86 -0.30 -6.26
CA SER A 38 1.57 -1.19 -5.33
C SER A 38 1.05 -2.63 -5.41
N LEU A 39 -0.24 -2.81 -5.59
CA LEU A 39 -0.86 -4.14 -5.76
C LEU A 39 -0.41 -4.78 -7.07
N HIS A 40 -0.46 -4.06 -8.18
CA HIS A 40 -0.01 -4.56 -9.48
C HIS A 40 1.47 -4.92 -9.49
N SER A 41 2.31 -4.17 -8.82
CA SER A 41 3.73 -4.47 -8.67
C SER A 41 3.98 -5.79 -7.94
N ASN A 42 3.15 -6.10 -6.97
CA ASN A 42 3.25 -7.36 -6.22
C ASN A 42 2.81 -8.55 -7.08
N GLU A 43 1.79 -8.40 -7.90
CA GLU A 43 1.34 -9.43 -8.84
C GLU A 43 2.40 -9.74 -9.90
N SER A 44 3.02 -8.72 -10.46
CA SER A 44 4.09 -8.88 -11.46
C SER A 44 5.29 -9.64 -10.88
N LYS A 45 5.63 -9.43 -9.64
CA LYS A 45 6.69 -10.19 -8.96
C LYS A 45 6.33 -11.66 -8.76
N ARG A 46 5.07 -11.97 -8.59
CA ARG A 46 4.61 -13.36 -8.45
C ARG A 46 4.63 -14.11 -9.77
N ASN A 47 4.26 -13.45 -10.86
CA ASN A 47 4.19 -14.07 -12.19
C ASN A 47 5.54 -14.11 -12.91
N GLY A 48 6.47 -13.22 -12.56
CA GLY A 48 7.79 -13.13 -13.19
C GLY A 48 8.86 -14.04 -12.60
N SER A 49 8.59 -14.69 -11.48
CA SER A 49 9.62 -15.37 -10.71
C SER A 49 9.65 -16.90 -10.89
N GLY A 50 9.18 -17.40 -12.03
CA GLY A 50 9.37 -18.81 -12.33
C GLY A 50 10.83 -19.28 -12.39
N LYS A 51 11.79 -18.39 -12.13
CA LYS A 51 13.22 -18.69 -12.23
C LYS A 51 14.09 -18.17 -11.09
N THR A 52 13.56 -17.60 -10.06
CA THR A 52 14.33 -17.44 -8.86
C THR A 52 14.36 -18.77 -8.12
N CYS A 53 15.19 -19.62 -8.62
CA CYS A 53 15.71 -20.67 -7.79
C CYS A 53 16.36 -19.99 -6.61
N PHE A 54 15.67 -19.89 -5.51
CA PHE A 54 16.32 -19.79 -4.24
C PHE A 54 17.07 -21.09 -4.03
N LYS A 55 18.28 -21.14 -4.54
CA LYS A 55 19.29 -22.01 -4.03
C LYS A 55 19.82 -21.42 -2.71
N GLY A 56 18.91 -20.98 -1.88
CA GLY A 56 19.23 -20.87 -0.50
C GLY A 56 19.28 -22.29 0.02
N ASN A 57 20.38 -22.73 0.48
CA ASN A 57 20.47 -23.78 1.46
C ASN A 57 19.77 -23.29 2.73
N VAL A 58 18.52 -22.97 2.62
CA VAL A 58 17.64 -23.00 3.76
C VAL A 58 17.42 -24.47 3.98
N LYS A 59 18.29 -25.07 4.77
CA LYS A 59 17.91 -26.28 5.48
C LYS A 59 16.56 -25.95 6.06
N PRO A 60 15.51 -26.71 5.74
CA PRO A 60 14.32 -26.65 6.54
C PRO A 60 14.79 -27.05 7.92
N ASP A 61 15.12 -26.05 8.71
CA ASP A 61 15.24 -26.27 10.12
C ASP A 61 13.88 -26.83 10.48
N SER A 62 13.87 -27.96 11.09
CA SER A 62 12.73 -28.73 11.49
C SER A 62 11.84 -27.97 12.46
N GLY A 63 11.49 -26.76 12.11
CA GLY A 63 10.43 -26.02 12.72
C GLY A 63 9.12 -26.57 12.19
N ASP A 64 8.42 -27.29 12.99
CA ASP A 64 7.09 -27.82 12.79
C ASP A 64 6.03 -26.74 12.62
N SER A 65 6.34 -25.67 11.99
CA SER A 65 5.35 -24.70 11.58
C SER A 65 5.10 -24.88 10.09
N GLU A 66 4.51 -25.96 9.72
CA GLU A 66 3.59 -25.96 8.61
C GLU A 66 2.43 -25.05 9.02
N MET A 67 2.71 -23.76 9.05
CA MET A 67 1.66 -22.79 8.94
C MET A 67 1.16 -22.94 7.53
N ASP A 68 0.11 -23.69 7.39
CA ASP A 68 -0.77 -23.65 6.24
C ASP A 68 -1.28 -22.22 6.18
N CYS A 69 -0.51 -21.36 5.50
CA CYS A 69 -0.94 -20.00 5.21
C CYS A 69 -2.16 -20.14 4.33
N SER A 70 -3.32 -19.99 4.91
CA SER A 70 -4.57 -19.95 4.18
C SER A 70 -4.46 -18.89 3.07
N ALA A 71 -5.19 -19.08 1.98
CA ALA A 71 -5.23 -18.11 0.89
C ALA A 71 -5.61 -16.70 1.42
N GLU A 72 -6.41 -16.65 2.48
CA GLU A 72 -6.78 -15.40 3.15
C GLU A 72 -5.59 -14.71 3.81
N ASP A 73 -4.69 -15.46 4.47
CA ASP A 73 -3.50 -14.89 5.08
C ASP A 73 -2.55 -14.30 4.04
N LYS A 74 -2.42 -14.96 2.90
CA LYS A 74 -1.63 -14.44 1.77
C LYS A 74 -2.24 -13.19 1.17
N LEU A 75 -3.55 -13.16 1.03
CA LEU A 75 -4.28 -12.00 0.53
C LEU A 75 -4.14 -10.82 1.51
N ASN A 76 -4.31 -11.06 2.80
CA ASN A 76 -4.15 -10.05 3.83
C ASN A 76 -2.72 -9.50 3.87
N SER A 77 -1.71 -10.36 3.74
CA SER A 77 -0.31 -9.95 3.66
C SER A 77 -0.05 -9.07 2.43
N THR A 78 -0.63 -9.40 1.29
CA THR A 78 -0.50 -8.62 0.06
C THR A 78 -1.11 -7.24 0.20
N TRP A 79 -2.30 -7.13 0.74
CA TRP A 79 -2.96 -5.87 0.99
C TRP A 79 -2.20 -5.02 2.00
N ARG A 80 -1.76 -5.62 3.10
CA ARG A 80 -0.96 -4.95 4.10
C ARG A 80 0.32 -4.34 3.51
N GLU A 81 1.03 -5.11 2.72
CA GLU A 81 2.25 -4.64 2.04
C GLU A 81 1.96 -3.50 1.07
N ALA A 82 0.89 -3.63 0.28
CA ALA A 82 0.46 -2.60 -0.65
C ALA A 82 0.10 -1.29 0.05
N PHE A 83 -0.66 -1.35 1.14
CA PHE A 83 -0.98 -0.19 1.96
C PHE A 83 0.28 0.46 2.54
N MET A 84 1.18 -0.32 3.10
CA MET A 84 2.43 0.21 3.67
C MET A 84 3.26 0.92 2.61
N LYS A 85 3.38 0.37 1.42
CA LYS A 85 4.10 1.00 0.31
C LYS A 85 3.40 2.27 -0.17
N ALA A 86 2.09 2.25 -0.31
CA ALA A 86 1.31 3.39 -0.77
C ALA A 86 1.41 4.56 0.22
N TYR A 87 1.27 4.31 1.50
CA TYR A 87 1.39 5.34 2.54
C TYR A 87 2.81 5.92 2.61
N LYS A 88 3.83 5.09 2.55
CA LYS A 88 5.23 5.56 2.52
C LYS A 88 5.53 6.40 1.28
N ALA A 89 5.06 5.98 0.13
CA ALA A 89 5.23 6.74 -1.11
C ALA A 89 4.49 8.08 -1.06
N MET A 90 3.30 8.09 -0.47
CA MET A 90 2.53 9.33 -0.29
C MET A 90 3.24 10.31 0.66
N ASP A 91 3.74 9.83 1.78
CA ASP A 91 4.48 10.63 2.74
C ASP A 91 5.75 11.25 2.11
N LYS A 92 6.48 10.46 1.34
CA LYS A 92 7.66 10.93 0.61
C LYS A 92 7.30 11.99 -0.43
N GLU A 93 6.23 11.79 -1.17
CA GLU A 93 5.76 12.76 -2.18
C GLU A 93 5.35 14.09 -1.54
N LEU A 94 4.64 14.03 -0.43
CA LEU A 94 4.24 15.23 0.31
C LEU A 94 5.45 16.03 0.80
N ARG A 95 6.45 15.36 1.35
CA ARG A 95 7.68 16.01 1.83
C ARG A 95 8.50 16.65 0.73
N SER A 96 8.46 16.08 -0.45
CA SER A 96 9.20 16.61 -1.62
C SER A 96 8.43 17.65 -2.42
N HIS A 97 7.19 17.93 -2.06
CA HIS A 97 6.36 18.88 -2.81
C HIS A 97 6.73 20.32 -2.43
N PRO A 98 7.20 21.14 -3.40
CA PRO A 98 7.76 22.47 -3.09
C PRO A 98 6.72 23.48 -2.59
N ASN A 99 5.45 23.29 -2.92
CA ASN A 99 4.36 24.23 -2.61
C ASN A 99 3.52 23.82 -1.41
N LEU A 100 3.84 22.69 -0.77
CA LEU A 100 3.16 22.22 0.43
C LEU A 100 4.08 22.29 1.63
N ASP A 101 3.68 23.05 2.62
CA ASP A 101 4.36 23.06 3.91
C ASP A 101 3.88 21.87 4.75
N CYS A 102 4.60 20.76 4.65
CA CYS A 102 4.32 19.58 5.44
C CYS A 102 4.98 19.60 6.82
N PHE A 103 5.65 20.68 7.17
CA PHE A 103 6.21 20.84 8.52
C PHE A 103 5.14 21.15 9.55
N CYS A 104 4.20 22.04 9.19
CA CYS A 104 3.11 22.46 10.05
C CYS A 104 1.74 21.96 9.62
N SER A 105 1.68 21.23 8.50
CA SER A 105 0.44 20.76 7.92
C SER A 105 0.48 19.27 7.63
N GLY A 106 -0.66 18.63 7.69
CA GLY A 106 -0.79 17.22 7.40
C GLY A 106 -2.24 16.82 7.18
N SER A 107 -2.45 15.54 7.05
CA SER A 107 -3.79 14.96 6.97
C SER A 107 -3.83 13.60 7.65
N THR A 108 -4.94 13.31 8.30
CA THR A 108 -5.27 11.94 8.65
C THR A 108 -5.73 11.19 7.40
N ALA A 109 -5.66 9.89 7.43
CA ALA A 109 -6.21 9.03 6.39
C ALA A 109 -6.76 7.76 7.02
N VAL A 110 -8.04 7.54 6.86
CA VAL A 110 -8.72 6.29 7.20
C VAL A 110 -9.33 5.74 5.93
N THR A 111 -8.90 4.57 5.52
CA THR A 111 -9.27 4.01 4.23
C THR A 111 -9.75 2.57 4.37
N ILE A 112 -10.72 2.23 3.54
CA ILE A 112 -11.31 0.89 3.47
C ILE A 112 -11.37 0.47 2.01
N VAL A 113 -10.97 -0.75 1.75
CA VAL A 113 -11.15 -1.41 0.45
C VAL A 113 -12.09 -2.59 0.62
N LYS A 114 -13.12 -2.61 -0.21
CA LYS A 114 -14.06 -3.73 -0.31
C LYS A 114 -13.88 -4.42 -1.66
N GLN A 115 -13.72 -5.69 -1.60
CA GLN A 115 -13.72 -6.57 -2.77
C GLN A 115 -15.03 -7.33 -2.90
#